data_f21ee1a9586bcbfc5ea03bb83a0a5a6f
#
_entry.id   f21ee1a9586bcbfc5ea03bb83a0a5a6f
#
_cell.length_a   1.000
_cell.length_b   1.000
_cell.length_c   1.000
_cell.angle_alpha   90.00
_cell.angle_beta   90.00
_cell.angle_gamma   90.00
#
_symmetry.space_group_name_H-M   'P 1'
#
loop_
_entity.id
_entity.type
_entity.pdbx_description
1 polymer ?
#
loop_
_entity_poly.entity_id
_entity_poly.type
_entity_poly.pdbx_seq_one_letter_code
_entity_poly.pdbx_strand_id
1 'polypeptide(L)' 'MLALGIEGTAHTVGVGIVDERCRVLANVYDMVKPEKGGIHPREAANHHAETVVPLIRKAADVAGLDLSDIDVVCFSQGP' A
#
# COMPACT_ATOMS: atom_id res chain seq x y z
N MET A 1 14.25 10.43 -8.88
CA MET A 1 13.77 9.04 -8.83
C MET A 1 12.67 8.92 -7.78
N LEU A 2 11.61 8.24 -8.14
CA LEU A 2 10.47 8.01 -7.25
C LEU A 2 10.25 6.52 -7.06
N ALA A 3 10.13 6.09 -5.82
CA ALA A 3 9.90 4.69 -5.47
C ALA A 3 8.56 4.56 -4.76
N LEU A 4 7.78 3.57 -5.16
CA LEU A 4 6.52 3.22 -4.53
C LEU A 4 6.69 1.88 -3.83
N GLY A 5 6.37 1.83 -2.55
CA GLY A 5 6.45 0.61 -1.76
C GLY A 5 5.06 0.13 -1.36
N ILE A 6 4.87 -1.17 -1.46
CA ILE A 6 3.63 -1.83 -1.05
C ILE A 6 3.97 -2.81 0.06
N GLU A 7 3.27 -2.73 1.16
CA GLU A 7 3.45 -3.71 2.21
C GLU A 7 2.10 -4.30 2.62
N GLY A 8 2.09 -5.59 2.88
CA GLY A 8 0.89 -6.29 3.32
C GLY A 8 1.19 -7.16 4.52
N THR A 9 0.42 -6.96 5.58
CA THR A 9 0.44 -7.82 6.75
C THR A 9 -0.90 -8.56 6.84
N ALA A 10 -1.12 -9.31 7.92
CA ALA A 10 -2.38 -10.03 8.10
C ALA A 10 -3.59 -9.09 8.13
N HIS A 11 -3.41 -7.87 8.63
CA HIS A 11 -4.52 -6.94 8.88
C HIS A 11 -4.46 -5.63 8.09
N THR A 12 -3.33 -5.33 7.46
CA THR A 12 -3.12 -4.01 6.88
C THR A 12 -2.42 -4.11 5.54
N VAL A 13 -2.85 -3.31 4.59
CA VAL A 13 -2.09 -3.04 3.36
C VAL A 13 -1.70 -1.57 3.35
N GLY A 14 -0.44 -1.29 3.04
CA GLY A 14 0.08 0.06 3.01
C GLY A 14 0.77 0.37 1.71
N VAL A 15 0.72 1.63 1.29
CA VAL A 15 1.42 2.12 0.10
C VAL A 15 2.14 3.41 0.48
N GLY A 16 3.43 3.44 0.21
CA GLY A 16 4.25 4.62 0.44
C GLY A 16 4.96 5.06 -0.82
N ILE A 17 5.20 6.35 -0.97
CA ILE A 17 5.99 6.91 -2.07
C ILE A 17 7.08 7.77 -1.47
N VAL A 18 8.32 7.52 -1.88
CA VAL A 18 9.47 8.28 -1.41
C VAL A 18 10.30 8.74 -2.61
N ASP A 19 11.03 9.83 -2.43
CA ASP A 19 11.96 10.32 -3.43
C ASP A 19 13.40 9.90 -3.11
N GLU A 20 14.33 10.26 -3.96
CA GLU A 20 15.76 9.91 -3.83
C GLU A 20 16.43 10.53 -2.60
N ARG A 21 15.81 11.52 -1.99
CA ARG A 21 16.29 12.15 -0.75
C ARG A 21 15.64 11.54 0.49
N CYS A 22 14.94 10.43 0.31
CA CYS A 22 14.20 9.74 1.38
C CYS A 22 13.07 10.59 1.97
N ARG A 23 12.55 11.54 1.20
CA ARG A 23 11.36 12.29 1.64
C ARG A 23 10.12 11.45 1.36
N VAL A 24 9.26 11.34 2.35
CA VAL A 24 8.00 10.60 2.24
C VAL A 24 6.96 11.52 1.61
N LEU A 25 6.58 11.21 0.38
CA LEU A 25 5.61 12.00 -0.36
C LEU A 25 4.18 11.53 -0.13
N ALA A 26 4.02 10.25 0.18
CA ALA A 26 2.74 9.68 0.55
C ALA A 26 2.97 8.46 1.45
N ASN A 27 2.05 8.24 2.37
CA ASN A 27 2.05 7.06 3.22
C ASN A 27 0.59 6.81 3.59
N VAL A 28 -0.03 5.89 2.89
CA VAL A 28 -1.45 5.57 3.07
C VAL A 28 -1.62 4.08 3.37
N TYR A 29 -2.65 3.74 4.11
CA TYR A 29 -2.90 2.34 4.46
C TYR A 29 -4.39 2.10 4.67
N ASP A 30 -4.75 0.83 4.60
CA ASP A 30 -6.09 0.36 4.91
C ASP A 30 -6.00 -0.88 5.79
N MET A 31 -6.85 -0.95 6.79
CA MET A 31 -6.89 -2.06 7.74
C MET A 31 -8.15 -2.88 7.55
N VAL A 32 -7.98 -4.20 7.65
CA VAL A 32 -9.12 -5.10 7.74
C VAL A 32 -9.64 -5.07 9.18
N LYS A 33 -10.94 -4.81 9.34
CA LYS A 33 -11.58 -4.81 10.65
C LYS A 33 -12.51 -6.03 10.74
N PRO A 34 -12.09 -7.09 11.43
CA PRO A 34 -12.95 -8.26 11.58
C PRO A 34 -14.16 -7.92 12.46
N GLU A 35 -15.32 -8.41 12.08
CA GLU A 35 -16.54 -8.19 12.85
C GLU A 35 -16.54 -8.97 14.15
N LYS A 36 -16.00 -10.18 14.12
CA LYS A 36 -15.96 -11.07 15.28
C LYS A 36 -14.65 -11.82 15.34
N GLY A 37 -13.96 -11.75 16.48
CA GLY A 37 -12.76 -12.51 16.73
C GLY A 37 -11.65 -12.20 15.73
N GLY A 38 -10.87 -13.18 15.38
CA GLY A 38 -9.76 -13.04 14.45
C GLY A 38 -10.22 -13.00 12.99
N ILE A 39 -9.36 -12.47 12.13
CA ILE A 39 -9.62 -12.44 10.70
C ILE A 39 -9.18 -13.76 10.06
N HIS A 40 -10.00 -14.25 9.14
CA HIS A 40 -9.65 -15.42 8.37
C HIS A 40 -8.58 -15.06 7.33
N PRO A 41 -7.51 -15.87 7.14
CA PRO A 41 -6.45 -15.53 6.19
C PRO A 41 -6.92 -15.27 4.77
N ARG A 42 -7.92 -16.03 4.32
CA ARG A 42 -8.50 -15.82 2.98
C ARG A 42 -9.19 -14.46 2.85
N GLU A 43 -9.90 -14.04 3.90
CA GLU A 43 -10.57 -12.74 3.91
C GLU A 43 -9.56 -11.61 3.87
N ALA A 44 -8.45 -11.75 4.60
CA ALA A 44 -7.38 -10.76 4.58
C ALA A 44 -6.77 -10.65 3.19
N ALA A 45 -6.47 -11.79 2.55
CA ALA A 45 -5.90 -11.79 1.21
C ALA A 45 -6.84 -11.16 0.19
N ASN A 46 -8.13 -11.47 0.26
CA ASN A 46 -9.13 -10.89 -0.64
C ASN A 46 -9.24 -9.37 -0.43
N HIS A 47 -9.27 -8.92 0.82
CA HIS A 47 -9.31 -7.51 1.13
C HIS A 47 -8.12 -6.77 0.52
N HIS A 48 -6.90 -7.30 0.71
CA HIS A 48 -5.70 -6.67 0.18
C HIS A 48 -5.72 -6.62 -1.34
N ALA A 49 -6.15 -7.70 -2.00
CA ALA A 49 -6.23 -7.74 -3.45
C ALA A 49 -7.20 -6.70 -4.00
N GLU A 50 -8.32 -6.48 -3.32
CA GLU A 50 -9.32 -5.49 -3.73
C GLU A 50 -8.92 -4.06 -3.41
N THR A 51 -8.08 -3.86 -2.40
CA THR A 51 -7.76 -2.54 -1.85
C THR A 51 -6.49 -1.94 -2.43
N VAL A 52 -5.55 -2.77 -2.89
CA VAL A 52 -4.22 -2.29 -3.26
C VAL A 52 -4.24 -1.28 -4.41
N VAL A 53 -5.03 -1.51 -5.45
CA VAL A 53 -5.06 -0.60 -6.61
C VAL A 53 -5.67 0.76 -6.26
N PRO A 54 -6.84 0.83 -5.60
CA PRO A 54 -7.34 2.13 -5.13
C PRO A 54 -6.39 2.84 -4.18
N LEU A 55 -5.67 2.08 -3.34
CA LEU A 55 -4.73 2.66 -2.39
C LEU A 55 -3.50 3.24 -3.10
N ILE A 56 -3.02 2.57 -4.15
CA ILE A 56 -1.93 3.10 -4.99
C ILE A 56 -2.35 4.43 -5.62
N ARG A 57 -3.57 4.49 -6.15
CA ARG A 57 -4.09 5.73 -6.73
C ARG A 57 -4.20 6.84 -5.70
N LYS A 58 -4.67 6.50 -4.51
CA LYS A 58 -4.75 7.46 -3.41
C LYS A 58 -3.37 7.99 -3.02
N ALA A 59 -2.36 7.12 -2.97
CA ALA A 59 -1.00 7.53 -2.66
C ALA A 59 -0.47 8.50 -3.71
N ALA A 60 -0.69 8.23 -4.99
CA ALA A 60 -0.28 9.13 -6.06
C ALA A 60 -0.99 10.49 -5.96
N ASP A 61 -2.28 10.49 -5.65
CA ASP A 61 -3.04 11.73 -5.46
C ASP A 61 -2.50 12.54 -4.28
N VAL A 62 -2.23 11.90 -3.16
CA VAL A 62 -1.67 12.56 -1.97
C VAL A 62 -0.31 13.17 -2.29
N ALA A 63 0.52 12.45 -3.05
CA ALA A 63 1.84 12.93 -3.44
C ALA A 63 1.79 13.98 -4.55
N GLY A 64 0.65 14.16 -5.22
CA GLY A 64 0.53 15.07 -6.34
C GLY A 64 1.25 14.57 -7.60
N LEU A 65 1.28 13.26 -7.79
CA LEU A 65 2.03 12.61 -8.88
C LEU A 65 1.10 11.80 -9.77
N ASP A 66 1.57 11.57 -11.00
CA ASP A 66 0.99 10.59 -11.90
C ASP A 66 1.71 9.25 -11.64
N LEU A 67 1.00 8.14 -11.78
CA LEU A 67 1.62 6.81 -11.61
C LEU A 67 2.77 6.58 -12.59
N SER A 68 2.73 7.20 -13.76
CA SER A 68 3.82 7.13 -14.74
C SER A 68 5.11 7.79 -14.25
N ASP A 69 5.06 8.59 -13.19
CA ASP A 69 6.25 9.21 -12.61
C ASP A 69 7.04 8.25 -11.71
N ILE A 70 6.47 7.12 -11.36
CA ILE A 70 7.10 6.12 -10.49
C ILE A 70 8.16 5.35 -11.27
N ASP A 71 9.38 5.31 -10.76
CA ASP A 71 10.52 4.63 -11.39
C ASP A 71 10.73 3.21 -10.87
N VAL A 72 10.43 2.99 -9.61
CA VAL A 72 10.68 1.71 -8.94
C VAL A 72 9.47 1.32 -8.10
N VAL A 73 9.08 0.06 -8.18
CA VAL A 73 8.04 -0.51 -7.32
C VAL A 73 8.66 -1.60 -6.47
N CYS A 74 8.48 -1.50 -5.17
CA CYS A 74 8.97 -2.47 -4.20
C CYS A 74 7.79 -3.04 -3.42
N PHE A 75 7.93 -4.26 -2.95
CA PHE A 75 6.90 -4.85 -2.11
C PHE A 75 7.53 -5.74 -1.05
N SER A 76 6.88 -5.82 0.10
CA SER A 76 7.35 -6.71 1.16
C SER A 76 7.01 -8.15 0.80
N GLN A 77 7.96 -9.03 1.07
CA GLN A 77 7.82 -10.46 0.86
C GLN A 77 7.94 -11.17 2.20
N GLY A 78 7.06 -12.09 2.39
CA GLY A 78 7.21 -12.94 3.52
C GLY A 78 6.27 -12.63 4.62
N PRO A 79 6.41 -13.39 5.69
CA PRO A 79 5.34 -13.53 6.66
C PRO A 79 5.06 -12.29 7.43
#